data_c3eaea21f50c5d1bc35309fc5e5b5b07
#
_entry.id   c3eaea21f50c5d1bc35309fc5e5b5b07
#
_cell.length_a   1.000
_cell.length_b   1.000
_cell.length_c   1.000
_cell.angle_alpha   90.00
_cell.angle_beta   90.00
_cell.angle_gamma   90.00
#
_symmetry.space_group_name_H-M   'P 1'
#
loop_
_entity.id
_entity.type
_entity.pdbx_description
1 polymer ?
#
loop_
_entity_poly.entity_id
_entity_poly.type
_entity_poly.pdbx_seq_one_letter_code
_entity_poly.pdbx_strand_id
1 'polypeptide(L)'
;MGLLPFLHGCEKYPENPHRPLLPYPIEINVNDYQYYNLRFVSGWEYITAPIESTSRGLIVFHRPDADNVDDMFAVYDRMPPNEPDACTDSQGNTTRLVVDGGWVIDRCNNAYYNILNGQIIINDNFDMIPSFPTDGTVVYPLIQYHTTFDGSKLTIYN
;
A
#
# COMPACT_ATOMS: atom_id res chain seq x y z
N MET A 1 36.74 15.56 28.84
CA MET A 1 35.57 14.68 28.85
C MET A 1 34.61 15.18 27.77
N GLY A 2 34.74 14.63 26.55
CA GLY A 2 33.98 15.10 25.39
C GLY A 2 32.72 14.22 25.22
N LEU A 3 31.54 14.84 25.31
CA LEU A 3 30.29 14.23 24.92
C LEU A 3 30.23 14.19 23.38
N LEU A 4 30.29 13.00 22.82
CA LEU A 4 29.93 12.78 21.40
C LEU A 4 28.41 12.85 21.30
N PRO A 5 27.83 13.69 20.42
CA PRO A 5 26.41 13.65 20.12
C PRO A 5 26.12 12.37 19.33
N PHE A 6 25.30 11.48 19.89
CA PHE A 6 24.68 10.41 19.13
C PHE A 6 23.73 11.06 18.09
N LEU A 7 24.20 11.18 16.87
CA LEU A 7 23.33 11.41 15.72
C LEU A 7 22.52 10.13 15.49
N HIS A 8 21.32 10.08 16.05
CA HIS A 8 20.32 9.12 15.61
C HIS A 8 19.88 9.56 14.21
N GLY A 9 20.59 9.06 13.20
CA GLY A 9 20.08 9.12 11.84
C GLY A 9 18.74 8.39 11.81
N CYS A 10 17.68 9.02 11.31
CA CYS A 10 16.48 8.30 10.91
C CYS A 10 16.93 7.26 9.88
N GLU A 11 16.96 5.99 10.26
CA GLU A 11 17.16 4.89 9.31
C GLU A 11 15.99 4.96 8.33
N LYS A 12 16.28 5.43 7.13
CA LYS A 12 15.33 5.42 6.04
C LYS A 12 15.12 3.95 5.67
N TYR A 13 13.86 3.48 5.74
CA TYR A 13 13.52 2.15 5.26
C TYR A 13 14.07 1.95 3.85
N PRO A 14 14.69 0.79 3.54
CA PRO A 14 15.12 0.52 2.19
C PRO A 14 13.91 0.55 1.26
N GLU A 15 14.09 1.17 0.11
CA GLU A 15 13.05 1.21 -0.91
C GLU A 15 12.76 -0.21 -1.41
N ASN A 16 11.47 -0.54 -1.60
CA ASN A 16 11.08 -1.85 -2.12
C ASN A 16 11.63 -2.01 -3.55
N PRO A 17 12.48 -3.02 -3.82
CA PRO A 17 13.09 -3.22 -5.13
C PRO A 17 12.08 -3.56 -6.23
N HIS A 18 10.89 -4.00 -5.85
CA HIS A 18 9.78 -4.34 -6.76
C HIS A 18 8.80 -3.20 -6.97
N ARG A 19 9.07 -2.00 -6.40
CA ARG A 19 8.16 -0.87 -6.49
C ARG A 19 7.80 -0.54 -7.94
N PRO A 20 6.53 -0.70 -8.36
CA PRO A 20 6.10 -0.31 -9.69
C PRO A 20 6.06 1.21 -9.82
N LEU A 21 6.29 1.70 -11.03
CA LEU A 21 6.21 3.11 -11.36
C LEU A 21 4.93 3.39 -12.13
N LEU A 22 4.26 4.46 -11.76
CA LEU A 22 3.20 5.05 -12.57
C LEU A 22 3.87 5.96 -13.62
N PRO A 23 3.55 5.82 -14.92
CA PRO A 23 4.16 6.64 -15.98
C PRO A 23 3.70 8.10 -15.90
N TYR A 24 2.56 8.36 -15.29
CA TYR A 24 1.98 9.68 -15.02
C TYR A 24 1.04 9.60 -13.82
N PRO A 25 0.74 10.74 -13.17
CA PRO A 25 -0.25 10.78 -12.09
C PRO A 25 -1.62 10.28 -12.54
N ILE A 26 -2.28 9.50 -11.68
CA ILE A 26 -3.66 9.06 -11.91
C ILE A 26 -4.58 10.03 -11.18
N GLU A 27 -5.56 10.57 -11.89
CA GLU A 27 -6.58 11.45 -11.31
C GLU A 27 -7.94 10.76 -11.33
N ILE A 28 -8.62 10.74 -10.19
CA ILE A 28 -9.98 10.24 -10.06
C ILE A 28 -10.87 11.27 -9.36
N ASN A 29 -12.11 11.38 -9.79
CA ASN A 29 -13.12 12.17 -9.07
C ASN A 29 -13.87 11.22 -8.12
N VAL A 30 -13.66 11.36 -6.81
CA VAL A 30 -14.28 10.49 -5.80
C VAL A 30 -15.80 10.63 -5.73
N ASN A 31 -16.36 11.67 -6.38
CA ASN A 31 -17.79 11.86 -6.49
C ASN A 31 -18.43 11.09 -7.66
N ASP A 32 -17.63 10.50 -8.54
CA ASP A 32 -18.15 9.68 -9.62
C ASP A 32 -18.79 8.40 -9.05
N TYR A 33 -19.86 7.95 -9.71
CA TYR A 33 -20.63 6.79 -9.26
C TYR A 33 -19.78 5.51 -9.12
N GLN A 34 -18.81 5.33 -9.99
CA GLN A 34 -17.91 4.16 -9.96
C GLN A 34 -17.01 4.11 -8.72
N TYR A 35 -16.86 5.25 -8.02
CA TYR A 35 -16.05 5.35 -6.79
C TYR A 35 -16.92 5.63 -5.57
N TYR A 36 -18.18 5.19 -5.61
CA TYR A 36 -19.17 5.49 -4.58
C TYR A 36 -18.69 5.13 -3.16
N ASN A 37 -18.00 4.02 -2.99
CA ASN A 37 -17.52 3.58 -1.68
C ASN A 37 -16.48 4.52 -1.08
N LEU A 38 -15.71 5.24 -1.90
CA LEU A 38 -14.71 6.20 -1.41
C LEU A 38 -15.31 7.43 -0.71
N ARG A 39 -16.62 7.66 -0.83
CA ARG A 39 -17.32 8.72 -0.09
C ARG A 39 -17.49 8.42 1.39
N PHE A 40 -17.37 7.16 1.77
CA PHE A 40 -17.56 6.70 3.14
C PHE A 40 -16.21 6.41 3.78
N VAL A 41 -16.06 6.87 5.01
CA VAL A 41 -14.92 6.52 5.85
C VAL A 41 -14.81 4.99 5.95
N SER A 42 -13.60 4.47 5.81
CA SER A 42 -13.30 3.04 5.71
C SER A 42 -13.79 2.37 4.42
N GLY A 43 -14.34 3.13 3.48
CA GLY A 43 -14.64 2.64 2.13
C GLY A 43 -13.37 2.47 1.30
N TRP A 44 -13.42 1.55 0.34
CA TRP A 44 -12.30 1.30 -0.55
C TRP A 44 -12.78 0.91 -1.95
N GLU A 45 -11.89 1.09 -2.94
CA GLU A 45 -12.12 0.72 -4.35
C GLU A 45 -10.84 0.21 -5.00
N TYR A 46 -11.00 -0.66 -6.00
CA TYR A 46 -9.93 -1.01 -6.91
C TYR A 46 -9.91 -0.05 -8.09
N ILE A 47 -8.71 0.46 -8.39
CA ILE A 47 -8.47 1.30 -9.56
C ILE A 47 -7.55 0.55 -10.52
N THR A 48 -7.89 0.55 -11.80
CA THR A 48 -7.05 -0.03 -12.85
C THR A 48 -5.82 0.86 -13.06
N ALA A 49 -4.64 0.27 -13.02
CA ALA A 49 -3.41 0.99 -13.35
C ALA A 49 -3.32 1.28 -14.86
N PRO A 50 -2.57 2.34 -15.26
CA PRO A 50 -2.29 2.60 -16.66
C PRO A 50 -1.63 1.41 -17.35
N ILE A 51 -1.90 1.21 -18.65
CA ILE A 51 -1.40 0.05 -19.42
C ILE A 51 0.13 0.02 -19.47
N GLU A 52 0.79 1.19 -19.52
CA GLU A 52 2.25 1.30 -19.53
C GLU A 52 2.89 1.15 -18.13
N SER A 53 2.08 0.99 -17.09
CA SER A 53 2.54 0.79 -15.72
C SER A 53 2.91 -0.66 -15.47
N THR A 54 3.89 -0.89 -14.60
CA THR A 54 4.17 -2.21 -14.01
C THR A 54 3.29 -2.52 -12.80
N SER A 55 2.45 -1.58 -12.39
CA SER A 55 1.46 -1.74 -11.32
C SER A 55 0.42 -2.82 -11.68
N ARG A 56 0.01 -3.59 -10.70
CA ARG A 56 -1.06 -4.59 -10.86
C ARG A 56 -2.45 -4.03 -10.55
N GLY A 57 -2.58 -2.73 -10.47
CA GLY A 57 -3.77 -1.99 -10.05
C GLY A 57 -3.59 -1.43 -8.65
N LEU A 58 -4.53 -0.59 -8.24
CA LEU A 58 -4.46 0.14 -6.98
C LEU A 58 -5.62 -0.24 -6.07
N ILE A 59 -5.36 -0.18 -4.76
CA ILE A 59 -6.36 -0.16 -3.70
C ILE A 59 -6.38 1.27 -3.20
N VAL A 60 -7.49 1.96 -3.35
CA VAL A 60 -7.72 3.28 -2.75
C VAL A 60 -8.61 3.08 -1.52
N PHE A 61 -8.18 3.60 -0.38
CA PHE A 61 -8.86 3.43 0.90
C PHE A 61 -9.08 4.79 1.56
N HIS A 62 -10.32 5.09 1.97
CA HIS A 62 -10.66 6.30 2.73
C HIS A 62 -10.37 6.09 4.21
N ARG A 63 -9.34 6.73 4.71
CA ARG A 63 -8.83 6.55 6.06
C ARG A 63 -9.73 7.17 7.12
N PRO A 64 -10.04 6.45 8.21
CA PRO A 64 -10.80 6.98 9.33
C PRO A 64 -9.98 7.89 10.26
N ASP A 65 -8.65 7.82 10.18
CA ASP A 65 -7.67 8.45 11.09
C ASP A 65 -6.88 9.58 10.41
N ALA A 66 -7.42 10.15 9.32
CA ALA A 66 -6.76 11.22 8.60
C ALA A 66 -6.74 12.53 9.41
N ASP A 67 -5.55 13.06 9.64
CA ASP A 67 -5.36 14.32 10.36
C ASP A 67 -5.59 15.56 9.47
N ASN A 68 -5.48 15.38 8.16
CA ASN A 68 -5.65 16.44 7.17
C ASN A 68 -6.21 15.89 5.85
N VAL A 69 -6.53 16.81 4.93
CA VAL A 69 -7.16 16.46 3.64
C VAL A 69 -6.24 15.63 2.76
N ASP A 70 -4.94 15.89 2.77
CA ASP A 70 -3.97 15.14 1.94
C ASP A 70 -3.79 13.70 2.43
N ASP A 71 -3.99 13.45 3.73
CA ASP A 71 -3.91 12.12 4.33
C ASP A 71 -5.23 11.33 4.27
N MET A 72 -6.29 11.92 3.72
CA MET A 72 -7.64 11.33 3.71
C MET A 72 -7.68 9.98 2.99
N PHE A 73 -6.81 9.76 2.01
CA PHE A 73 -6.76 8.52 1.25
C PHE A 73 -5.38 7.86 1.36
N ALA A 74 -5.38 6.56 1.66
CA ALA A 74 -4.22 5.71 1.45
C ALA A 74 -4.38 4.96 0.12
N VAL A 75 -3.30 4.88 -0.65
CA VAL A 75 -3.30 4.20 -1.95
C VAL A 75 -2.16 3.21 -1.99
N TYR A 76 -2.49 1.94 -2.22
CA TYR A 76 -1.54 0.85 -2.28
C TYR A 76 -1.58 0.17 -3.65
N ASP A 77 -0.42 -0.32 -4.11
CA ASP A 77 -0.39 -1.22 -5.25
C ASP A 77 -0.99 -2.59 -4.90
N ARG A 78 -1.62 -3.23 -5.86
CA ARG A 78 -2.12 -4.59 -5.72
C ARG A 78 -1.04 -5.67 -5.99
N MET A 79 0.19 -5.26 -6.22
CA MET A 79 1.32 -6.16 -6.33
C MET A 79 1.77 -6.60 -4.94
N PRO A 80 1.97 -7.91 -4.69
CA PRO A 80 2.57 -8.38 -3.44
C PRO A 80 3.94 -7.72 -3.23
N PRO A 81 4.19 -7.08 -2.08
CA PRO A 81 5.45 -6.35 -1.86
C PRO A 81 6.64 -7.25 -1.62
N ASN A 82 6.37 -8.49 -1.18
CA ASN A 82 7.37 -9.53 -0.96
C ASN A 82 7.07 -10.66 -1.93
N GLU A 83 8.05 -11.07 -2.74
CA GLU A 83 7.93 -12.16 -3.72
C GLU A 83 6.75 -11.98 -4.72
N PRO A 84 6.69 -10.87 -5.49
CA PRO A 84 5.54 -10.54 -6.32
C PRO A 84 5.21 -11.57 -7.40
N ASP A 85 6.19 -12.37 -7.83
CA ASP A 85 6.04 -13.35 -8.91
C ASP A 85 5.95 -14.80 -8.39
N ALA A 86 5.79 -15.00 -7.08
CA ALA A 86 5.74 -16.34 -6.48
C ALA A 86 4.57 -17.19 -6.98
N CYS A 87 3.43 -16.55 -7.34
CA CYS A 87 2.25 -17.28 -7.82
C CYS A 87 1.64 -16.67 -9.08
N THR A 88 1.11 -17.57 -9.90
CA THR A 88 0.23 -17.23 -11.01
C THR A 88 -1.13 -17.90 -10.81
N ASP A 89 -2.17 -17.30 -11.39
CA ASP A 89 -3.49 -17.92 -11.43
C ASP A 89 -3.52 -19.06 -12.48
N SER A 90 -4.66 -19.75 -12.59
CA SER A 90 -4.86 -20.84 -13.55
C SER A 90 -4.71 -20.42 -15.02
N GLN A 91 -4.69 -19.11 -15.31
CA GLN A 91 -4.54 -18.53 -16.65
C GLN A 91 -3.11 -18.01 -16.89
N GLY A 92 -2.21 -18.18 -15.91
CA GLY A 92 -0.82 -17.72 -16.00
C GLY A 92 -0.63 -16.24 -15.66
N ASN A 93 -1.67 -15.54 -15.18
CA ASN A 93 -1.52 -14.16 -14.73
C ASN A 93 -0.96 -14.13 -13.30
N THR A 94 -0.10 -13.15 -13.02
CA THR A 94 0.42 -12.91 -11.69
C THR A 94 -0.69 -12.54 -10.71
N THR A 95 -0.63 -13.09 -9.50
CA THR A 95 -1.63 -12.83 -8.47
C THR A 95 -1.63 -11.38 -8.01
N ARG A 96 -2.77 -10.93 -7.51
CA ARG A 96 -3.00 -9.58 -7.00
C ARG A 96 -3.46 -9.65 -5.55
N LEU A 97 -3.08 -8.64 -4.78
CA LEU A 97 -3.62 -8.43 -3.45
C LEU A 97 -5.14 -8.22 -3.51
N VAL A 98 -5.83 -8.72 -2.51
CA VAL A 98 -7.28 -8.55 -2.34
C VAL A 98 -7.59 -7.93 -0.99
N VAL A 99 -8.69 -7.18 -0.93
CA VAL A 99 -9.18 -6.59 0.33
C VAL A 99 -10.29 -7.49 0.89
N ASP A 100 -10.18 -7.80 2.19
CA ASP A 100 -11.21 -8.51 2.94
C ASP A 100 -11.31 -7.89 4.34
N GLY A 101 -12.42 -7.23 4.61
CA GLY A 101 -12.59 -6.45 5.84
C GLY A 101 -11.54 -5.34 5.98
N GLY A 102 -10.83 -5.33 7.10
CA GLY A 102 -9.74 -4.38 7.37
C GLY A 102 -8.37 -4.84 6.88
N TRP A 103 -8.30 -5.92 6.09
CA TRP A 103 -7.07 -6.55 5.66
C TRP A 103 -6.87 -6.47 4.16
N VAL A 104 -5.61 -6.33 3.77
CA VAL A 104 -5.13 -6.57 2.40
C VAL A 104 -4.40 -7.90 2.43
N ILE A 105 -4.81 -8.86 1.62
CA ILE A 105 -4.37 -10.24 1.70
C ILE A 105 -3.58 -10.62 0.46
N ASP A 106 -2.37 -11.15 0.67
CA ASP A 106 -1.63 -11.92 -0.32
C ASP A 106 -1.98 -13.42 -0.14
N ARG A 107 -2.85 -13.90 -0.99
CA ARG A 107 -3.29 -15.31 -0.93
C ARG A 107 -2.20 -16.31 -1.34
N CYS A 108 -1.19 -15.84 -2.07
CA CYS A 108 -0.07 -16.68 -2.48
C CYS A 108 0.81 -17.04 -1.29
N ASN A 109 1.24 -16.03 -0.56
CA ASN A 109 2.18 -16.18 0.54
C ASN A 109 1.46 -16.27 1.90
N ASN A 110 0.13 -16.30 1.91
CA ASN A 110 -0.71 -16.27 3.11
C ASN A 110 -0.33 -15.12 4.04
N ALA A 111 -0.04 -13.94 3.45
CA ALA A 111 0.35 -12.75 4.19
C ALA A 111 -0.82 -11.76 4.29
N TYR A 112 -0.95 -11.17 5.48
CA TYR A 112 -2.00 -10.21 5.81
C TYR A 112 -1.36 -8.86 6.12
N TYR A 113 -1.91 -7.80 5.54
CA TYR A 113 -1.48 -6.43 5.76
C TYR A 113 -2.62 -5.60 6.31
N ASN A 114 -2.33 -4.74 7.27
CA ASN A 114 -3.32 -3.81 7.79
C ASN A 114 -3.58 -2.70 6.75
N ILE A 115 -4.84 -2.51 6.34
CA ILE A 115 -5.20 -1.51 5.33
C ILE A 115 -4.97 -0.07 5.81
N LEU A 116 -4.97 0.19 7.13
CA LEU A 116 -4.78 1.53 7.68
C LEU A 116 -3.36 2.08 7.48
N ASN A 117 -2.35 1.21 7.60
CA ASN A 117 -0.95 1.63 7.61
C ASN A 117 -0.04 0.79 6.69
N GLY A 118 -0.60 -0.20 6.00
CA GLY A 118 0.14 -1.07 5.07
C GLY A 118 1.10 -2.07 5.72
N GLN A 119 1.18 -2.12 7.04
CA GLN A 119 2.12 -3.02 7.73
C GLN A 119 1.68 -4.48 7.66
N ILE A 120 2.64 -5.38 7.57
CA ILE A 120 2.39 -6.82 7.52
C ILE A 120 2.08 -7.37 8.92
N ILE A 121 1.22 -8.38 8.96
CA ILE A 121 0.85 -9.14 10.15
C ILE A 121 1.17 -10.60 9.89
N ILE A 122 1.86 -11.28 10.82
CA ILE A 122 2.33 -12.65 10.59
C ILE A 122 1.65 -13.69 11.46
N ASN A 123 1.21 -13.34 12.66
CA ASN A 123 0.81 -14.38 13.59
C ASN A 123 -0.70 -14.41 13.82
N ASP A 124 -1.17 -15.52 14.39
CA ASP A 124 -2.59 -15.72 14.73
C ASP A 124 -3.09 -14.72 15.78
N ASN A 125 -2.19 -13.98 16.44
CA ASN A 125 -2.53 -12.91 17.38
C ASN A 125 -2.59 -11.53 16.73
N PHE A 126 -2.38 -11.45 15.42
CA PHE A 126 -2.34 -10.19 14.65
C PHE A 126 -1.24 -9.22 15.08
N ASP A 127 -0.12 -9.74 15.58
CA ASP A 127 1.05 -8.92 15.87
C ASP A 127 1.74 -8.51 14.57
N MET A 128 2.11 -7.23 14.51
CA MET A 128 2.80 -6.64 13.36
C MET A 128 4.26 -7.07 13.35
N ILE A 129 4.77 -7.45 12.17
CA ILE A 129 6.18 -7.74 12.02
C ILE A 129 6.95 -6.43 11.93
N PRO A 130 8.09 -6.31 12.61
CA PRO A 130 9.05 -5.26 12.31
C PRO A 130 9.53 -5.38 10.85
N SER A 131 9.61 -4.27 10.13
CA SER A 131 10.16 -4.25 8.77
C SER A 131 11.61 -4.72 8.71
N PHE A 132 12.29 -4.75 9.85
CA PHE A 132 13.62 -5.30 10.05
C PHE A 132 13.58 -6.31 11.19
N PRO A 133 13.31 -7.59 10.91
CA PRO A 133 13.44 -8.66 11.88
C PRO A 133 14.88 -8.76 12.40
N THR A 134 15.04 -9.30 13.61
CA THR A 134 16.35 -9.41 14.25
C THR A 134 17.33 -10.32 13.52
N ASP A 135 16.86 -11.14 12.59
CA ASP A 135 17.67 -12.00 11.72
C ASP A 135 18.22 -11.28 10.47
N GLY A 136 17.91 -10.00 10.30
CA GLY A 136 18.35 -9.19 9.16
C GLY A 136 17.54 -9.38 7.87
N THR A 137 16.45 -10.15 7.90
CA THR A 137 15.53 -10.27 6.77
C THR A 137 14.75 -8.96 6.61
N VAL A 138 14.67 -8.42 5.39
CA VAL A 138 13.85 -7.24 5.11
C VAL A 138 12.46 -7.71 4.69
N VAL A 139 11.44 -7.24 5.40
CA VAL A 139 10.03 -7.49 5.07
C VAL A 139 9.38 -6.16 4.70
N TYR A 140 8.92 -6.06 3.46
CA TYR A 140 8.33 -4.84 2.95
C TYR A 140 6.84 -4.74 3.30
N PRO A 141 6.38 -3.57 3.77
CA PRO A 141 4.96 -3.25 3.88
C PRO A 141 4.33 -3.13 2.48
N LEU A 142 3.02 -2.88 2.43
CA LEU A 142 2.34 -2.55 1.18
C LEU A 142 3.05 -1.40 0.47
N ILE A 143 3.13 -1.49 -0.85
CA ILE A 143 3.70 -0.42 -1.69
C ILE A 143 2.69 0.71 -1.75
N GLN A 144 3.02 1.83 -1.10
CA GLN A 144 2.14 2.98 -0.99
C GLN A 144 2.54 4.08 -1.98
N TYR A 145 1.55 4.71 -2.60
CA TYR A 145 1.69 5.89 -3.45
C TYR A 145 1.41 7.17 -2.67
N HIS A 146 1.97 8.26 -3.16
CA HIS A 146 1.63 9.60 -2.66
C HIS A 146 0.27 10.04 -3.20
N THR A 147 -0.42 10.87 -2.42
CA THR A 147 -1.71 11.41 -2.80
C THR A 147 -1.81 12.90 -2.50
N THR A 148 -2.61 13.60 -3.29
CA THR A 148 -3.18 14.90 -2.94
C THR A 148 -4.66 14.89 -3.23
N PHE A 149 -5.46 15.59 -2.41
CA PHE A 149 -6.91 15.62 -2.54
C PHE A 149 -7.45 17.05 -2.39
N ASP A 150 -8.26 17.51 -3.33
CA ASP A 150 -8.81 18.88 -3.34
C ASP A 150 -10.26 18.99 -2.83
N GLY A 151 -10.80 17.88 -2.28
CA GLY A 151 -12.19 17.78 -1.85
C GLY A 151 -13.11 17.06 -2.85
N SER A 152 -12.65 16.85 -4.08
CA SER A 152 -13.37 16.10 -5.11
C SER A 152 -12.45 15.22 -5.94
N LYS A 153 -11.26 15.73 -6.29
CA LYS A 153 -10.29 15.04 -7.13
C LYS A 153 -9.14 14.51 -6.27
N LEU A 154 -8.92 13.21 -6.36
CA LEU A 154 -7.77 12.53 -5.80
C LEU A 154 -6.72 12.33 -6.89
N THR A 155 -5.52 12.85 -6.68
CA THR A 155 -4.35 12.67 -7.55
C THR A 155 -3.38 11.71 -6.88
N ILE A 156 -2.96 10.67 -7.60
CA ILE A 156 -2.09 9.58 -7.13
C ILE A 156 -0.81 9.59 -7.94
N TYR A 157 0.35 9.56 -7.29
CA TYR A 157 1.66 9.65 -7.95
C TYR A 157 2.74 8.87 -7.19
N ASN A 158 3.92 8.67 -7.84
CA ASN A 158 5.07 7.97 -7.24
C ASN A 158 5.69 8.72 -6.07
#